data_90d29a8b7f7891936456d07e11e83f04
#
_entry.id   90d29a8b7f7891936456d07e11e83f04
#
_cell.length_a   1.000
_cell.length_b   1.000
_cell.length_c   1.000
_cell.angle_alpha   90.00
_cell.angle_beta   90.00
_cell.angle_gamma   90.00
#
_symmetry.space_group_name_H-M   'P 1'
#
loop_
_entity.id
_entity.type
_entity.pdbx_description
1 polymer ?
#
loop_
_entity_poly.entity_id
_entity_poly.type
_entity_poly.pdbx_seq_one_letter_code
_entity_poly.pdbx_strand_id
1 'polypeptide(L)'
;SMGCKRGILVSDPFFLTNGLADKIVKDSDGTLVCVYGEVSPNPEVKEVDACAKLIRENDIEFVVALGGGSALDCAKASATMCFREGESVRTYHGTGVPMPQKHLPLIAVPTTAGTGSEVTCVAVLSDHELGKKGPIVSNGFYPSIAMIDPELTYTLPPRITASTGIDVLCHALEGFWSKGHQPVCDALALHACEIVFKYLRRAYKDPQDKEARAKMAEASVIAGLAFTLPKTTSSHACSFPLTNLYHIPHGEACGLTLDCFARINAEVENGRVHEFARKLGFADTYALADAIHELKVDLGLRLDLKDFNLTDEQVAELDKTSHHPNMLNNPVEITDEILNEMYQSMR
;
A
#
# COMPACT_ATOMS: atom_id res chain seq x y z
N SER A 1 8.77 -25.89 -9.90
CA SER A 1 9.99 -25.40 -9.25
C SER A 1 10.75 -24.54 -10.24
N MET A 2 11.24 -23.39 -9.80
CA MET A 2 12.04 -22.46 -10.63
C MET A 2 13.49 -22.95 -10.81
N GLY A 3 13.84 -24.12 -10.29
CA GLY A 3 15.20 -24.71 -10.33
C GLY A 3 16.22 -24.04 -9.41
N CYS A 4 15.83 -22.98 -8.68
CA CYS A 4 16.70 -22.26 -7.74
C CYS A 4 16.93 -23.07 -6.46
N LYS A 5 18.13 -22.94 -5.89
CA LYS A 5 18.56 -23.74 -4.71
C LYS A 5 18.99 -22.88 -3.53
N ARG A 6 19.26 -21.59 -3.74
CA ARG A 6 19.78 -20.68 -2.71
C ARG A 6 18.90 -19.47 -2.60
N GLY A 7 18.12 -19.38 -1.54
CA GLY A 7 17.21 -18.31 -1.26
C GLY A 7 17.60 -17.47 -0.06
N ILE A 8 17.08 -16.23 -0.01
CA ILE A 8 17.10 -15.36 1.15
C ILE A 8 15.66 -15.10 1.63
N LEU A 9 15.47 -15.07 2.95
CA LEU A 9 14.25 -14.56 3.56
C LEU A 9 14.44 -13.07 3.91
N VAL A 10 13.59 -12.20 3.38
CA VAL A 10 13.56 -10.76 3.72
C VAL A 10 12.31 -10.51 4.56
N SER A 11 12.48 -9.94 5.74
CA SER A 11 11.38 -9.76 6.69
C SER A 11 11.62 -8.56 7.61
N ASP A 12 10.57 -8.15 8.32
CA ASP A 12 10.69 -7.22 9.43
C ASP A 12 11.12 -7.93 10.74
N PRO A 13 11.63 -7.19 11.75
CA PRO A 13 12.12 -7.77 13.00
C PRO A 13 11.07 -8.56 13.80
N PHE A 14 9.78 -8.28 13.61
CA PHE A 14 8.71 -8.96 14.34
C PHE A 14 8.69 -10.46 14.07
N PHE A 15 8.87 -10.88 12.80
CA PHE A 15 8.83 -12.30 12.44
C PHE A 15 10.10 -13.06 12.84
N LEU A 16 11.20 -12.35 13.09
CA LEU A 16 12.38 -12.96 13.70
C LEU A 16 12.14 -13.21 15.20
N THR A 17 11.57 -12.23 15.89
CA THR A 17 11.36 -12.33 17.35
C THR A 17 10.25 -13.29 17.75
N ASN A 18 9.22 -13.47 16.91
CA ASN A 18 8.13 -14.41 17.17
C ASN A 18 8.43 -15.85 16.71
N GLY A 19 9.58 -16.10 16.08
CA GLY A 19 10.07 -17.41 15.67
C GLY A 19 9.50 -17.92 14.34
N LEU A 20 8.65 -17.17 13.64
CA LEU A 20 8.09 -17.60 12.35
C LEU A 20 9.17 -17.65 11.26
N ALA A 21 10.07 -16.67 11.22
CA ALA A 21 11.19 -16.66 10.27
C ALA A 21 12.08 -17.89 10.44
N ASP A 22 12.45 -18.23 11.68
CA ASP A 22 13.26 -19.42 11.99
C ASP A 22 12.56 -20.71 11.57
N LYS A 23 11.23 -20.78 11.78
CA LYS A 23 10.44 -21.93 11.34
C LYS A 23 10.47 -22.09 9.82
N ILE A 24 10.24 -21.01 9.07
CA ILE A 24 10.25 -21.02 7.60
C ILE A 24 11.65 -21.43 7.08
N VAL A 25 12.72 -20.87 7.65
CA VAL A 25 14.09 -21.24 7.27
C VAL A 25 14.35 -22.72 7.54
N LYS A 26 13.96 -23.22 8.69
CA LYS A 26 14.10 -24.66 9.04
C LYS A 26 13.31 -25.56 8.09
N ASP A 27 12.06 -25.20 7.81
CA ASP A 27 11.17 -25.99 6.95
C ASP A 27 11.57 -25.93 5.46
N SER A 28 12.50 -25.03 5.09
CA SER A 28 13.03 -24.90 3.73
C SER A 28 14.07 -25.97 3.34
N ASP A 29 14.42 -26.90 4.24
CA ASP A 29 15.43 -27.95 4.02
C ASP A 29 16.76 -27.41 3.49
N GLY A 30 17.22 -26.26 4.02
CA GLY A 30 18.48 -25.62 3.64
C GLY A 30 18.42 -24.84 2.33
N THR A 31 17.26 -24.67 1.74
CA THR A 31 17.07 -23.84 0.54
C THR A 31 17.17 -22.34 0.87
N LEU A 32 16.63 -21.89 2.01
CA LEU A 32 16.86 -20.55 2.53
C LEU A 32 18.16 -20.53 3.34
N VAL A 33 19.19 -19.90 2.79
CA VAL A 33 20.57 -19.95 3.34
C VAL A 33 20.92 -18.72 4.16
N CYS A 34 20.15 -17.63 4.06
CA CYS A 34 20.31 -16.44 4.90
C CYS A 34 19.00 -15.69 5.11
N VAL A 35 19.01 -14.78 6.05
CA VAL A 35 17.88 -13.93 6.42
C VAL A 35 18.34 -12.47 6.47
N TYR A 36 17.57 -11.57 5.86
CA TYR A 36 17.65 -10.13 6.09
C TYR A 36 16.43 -9.71 6.91
N GLY A 37 16.62 -9.38 8.17
CA GLY A 37 15.53 -9.13 9.13
C GLY A 37 15.47 -7.70 9.66
N GLU A 38 16.09 -6.74 8.97
CA GLU A 38 16.24 -5.36 9.45
C GLU A 38 15.35 -4.37 8.69
N VAL A 39 14.23 -4.87 8.10
CA VAL A 39 13.31 -3.99 7.38
C VAL A 39 12.49 -3.18 8.36
N SER A 40 12.62 -1.86 8.30
CA SER A 40 11.82 -0.92 9.09
C SER A 40 10.45 -0.62 8.45
N PRO A 41 9.47 -0.12 9.23
CA PRO A 41 8.29 0.51 8.64
C PRO A 41 8.70 1.65 7.71
N ASN A 42 8.17 1.67 6.47
CA ASN A 42 8.60 2.58 5.40
C ASN A 42 10.10 2.39 5.05
N PRO A 43 10.47 1.30 4.36
CA PRO A 43 11.86 0.87 4.22
C PRO A 43 12.73 1.95 3.60
N GLU A 44 13.93 2.09 4.13
CA GLU A 44 14.88 3.09 3.69
C GLU A 44 15.73 2.62 2.51
N VAL A 45 16.19 3.55 1.70
CA VAL A 45 17.13 3.27 0.60
C VAL A 45 18.37 2.52 1.07
N LYS A 46 18.90 2.82 2.26
CA LYS A 46 20.07 2.13 2.85
C LYS A 46 19.78 0.65 3.20
N GLU A 47 18.55 0.33 3.59
CA GLU A 47 18.13 -1.04 3.91
C GLU A 47 18.07 -1.89 2.64
N VAL A 48 17.55 -1.33 1.54
CA VAL A 48 17.57 -1.95 0.23
C VAL A 48 19.00 -2.23 -0.23
N ASP A 49 19.90 -1.24 -0.11
CA ASP A 49 21.30 -1.40 -0.52
C ASP A 49 22.03 -2.46 0.32
N ALA A 50 21.77 -2.52 1.63
CA ALA A 50 22.32 -3.53 2.53
C ALA A 50 21.80 -4.94 2.19
N CYS A 51 20.50 -5.09 1.96
CA CYS A 51 19.89 -6.35 1.55
C CYS A 51 20.42 -6.80 0.18
N ALA A 52 20.54 -5.92 -0.80
CA ALA A 52 21.09 -6.21 -2.12
C ALA A 52 22.57 -6.66 -2.05
N LYS A 53 23.34 -6.07 -1.14
CA LYS A 53 24.72 -6.51 -0.85
C LYS A 53 24.74 -7.92 -0.29
N LEU A 54 23.90 -8.21 0.71
CA LEU A 54 23.81 -9.55 1.32
C LEU A 54 23.41 -10.62 0.30
N ILE A 55 22.51 -10.29 -0.63
CA ILE A 55 22.11 -11.17 -1.74
C ILE A 55 23.32 -11.53 -2.61
N ARG A 56 24.16 -10.56 -2.98
CA ARG A 56 25.37 -10.79 -3.79
C ARG A 56 26.40 -11.66 -3.06
N GLU A 57 26.70 -11.33 -1.79
CA GLU A 57 27.71 -11.99 -0.99
C GLU A 57 27.39 -13.46 -0.69
N ASN A 58 26.12 -13.86 -0.81
CA ASN A 58 25.67 -15.23 -0.55
C ASN A 58 25.22 -15.98 -1.80
N ASP A 59 25.49 -15.46 -3.01
CA ASP A 59 25.12 -16.10 -4.29
C ASP A 59 23.65 -16.51 -4.33
N ILE A 60 22.75 -15.59 -3.92
CA ILE A 60 21.31 -15.85 -3.83
C ILE A 60 20.69 -15.92 -5.22
N GLU A 61 19.82 -16.89 -5.43
CA GLU A 61 19.13 -17.16 -6.70
C GLU A 61 17.64 -16.76 -6.68
N PHE A 62 17.03 -16.62 -5.49
CA PHE A 62 15.64 -16.17 -5.33
C PHE A 62 15.42 -15.50 -3.97
N VAL A 63 14.36 -14.71 -3.87
CA VAL A 63 14.00 -13.99 -2.65
C VAL A 63 12.63 -14.44 -2.17
N VAL A 64 12.48 -14.65 -0.87
CA VAL A 64 11.19 -14.79 -0.19
C VAL A 64 10.99 -13.55 0.67
N ALA A 65 9.91 -12.80 0.44
CA ALA A 65 9.54 -11.64 1.24
C ALA A 65 8.38 -12.01 2.17
N LEU A 66 8.60 -11.94 3.49
CA LEU A 66 7.61 -12.21 4.52
C LEU A 66 7.34 -10.93 5.32
N GLY A 67 6.13 -10.39 5.25
CA GLY A 67 5.77 -9.19 6.00
C GLY A 67 4.68 -8.35 5.35
N GLY A 68 4.50 -7.15 5.85
CA GLY A 68 3.64 -6.15 5.22
C GLY A 68 4.29 -5.52 3.97
N GLY A 69 3.66 -4.48 3.43
CA GLY A 69 4.16 -3.76 2.25
C GLY A 69 5.62 -3.36 2.34
N SER A 70 6.11 -2.95 3.52
CA SER A 70 7.50 -2.55 3.74
C SER A 70 8.51 -3.67 3.42
N ALA A 71 8.26 -4.89 3.93
CA ALA A 71 9.13 -6.02 3.66
C ALA A 71 9.08 -6.43 2.18
N LEU A 72 7.90 -6.41 1.56
CA LEU A 72 7.73 -6.72 0.15
C LEU A 72 8.44 -5.69 -0.73
N ASP A 73 8.32 -4.40 -0.43
CA ASP A 73 8.93 -3.31 -1.20
C ASP A 73 10.46 -3.32 -1.09
N CYS A 74 11.01 -3.54 0.11
CA CYS A 74 12.44 -3.75 0.31
C CYS A 74 12.95 -4.93 -0.52
N ALA A 75 12.25 -6.07 -0.48
CA ALA A 75 12.63 -7.28 -1.21
C ALA A 75 12.59 -7.08 -2.74
N LYS A 76 11.55 -6.42 -3.28
CA LYS A 76 11.43 -6.08 -4.71
C LYS A 76 12.62 -5.27 -5.21
N ALA A 77 12.92 -4.19 -4.50
CA ALA A 77 14.02 -3.31 -4.85
C ALA A 77 15.36 -4.02 -4.72
N SER A 78 15.60 -4.78 -3.64
CA SER A 78 16.83 -5.52 -3.40
C SER A 78 17.06 -6.64 -4.42
N ALA A 79 16.00 -7.35 -4.83
CA ALA A 79 16.07 -8.39 -5.86
C ALA A 79 16.50 -7.85 -7.24
N THR A 80 16.34 -6.57 -7.48
CA THR A 80 16.82 -5.87 -8.67
C THR A 80 18.21 -5.27 -8.46
N MET A 81 18.42 -4.59 -7.32
CA MET A 81 19.67 -3.90 -7.03
C MET A 81 20.85 -4.84 -6.79
N CYS A 82 20.62 -6.12 -6.51
CA CYS A 82 21.68 -7.11 -6.39
C CYS A 82 22.51 -7.27 -7.68
N PHE A 83 22.01 -6.87 -8.84
CA PHE A 83 22.76 -6.83 -10.12
C PHE A 83 23.49 -5.50 -10.38
N ARG A 84 23.48 -4.58 -9.41
CA ARG A 84 24.05 -3.23 -9.53
C ARG A 84 25.10 -2.99 -8.44
N GLU A 85 26.23 -3.65 -8.56
CA GLU A 85 27.34 -3.47 -7.62
C GLU A 85 27.87 -2.03 -7.68
N GLY A 86 28.04 -1.42 -6.50
CA GLY A 86 28.53 -0.04 -6.37
C GLY A 86 27.48 1.05 -6.62
N GLU A 87 26.25 0.70 -7.01
CA GLU A 87 25.13 1.65 -7.13
C GLU A 87 24.19 1.55 -5.93
N SER A 88 23.66 2.72 -5.50
CA SER A 88 22.57 2.79 -4.52
C SER A 88 21.22 2.89 -5.23
N VAL A 89 20.17 2.31 -4.64
CA VAL A 89 18.79 2.47 -5.11
C VAL A 89 18.33 3.93 -5.10
N ARG A 90 18.99 4.79 -4.32
CA ARG A 90 18.81 6.25 -4.33
C ARG A 90 18.93 6.86 -5.72
N THR A 91 19.79 6.29 -6.60
CA THR A 91 19.96 6.73 -8.00
C THR A 91 18.63 6.74 -8.76
N TYR A 92 17.69 5.89 -8.37
CA TYR A 92 16.40 5.69 -9.03
C TYR A 92 15.23 6.31 -8.26
N HIS A 93 15.45 6.73 -7.00
CA HIS A 93 14.39 7.19 -6.11
C HIS A 93 14.07 8.67 -6.32
N GLY A 94 12.96 8.96 -7.01
CA GLY A 94 12.50 10.33 -7.28
C GLY A 94 13.38 11.14 -8.25
N THR A 95 14.19 10.47 -9.08
CA THR A 95 15.15 11.12 -9.99
C THR A 95 14.70 11.11 -11.46
N GLY A 96 13.70 10.32 -11.79
CA GLY A 96 13.29 10.07 -13.18
C GLY A 96 14.17 9.05 -13.93
N VAL A 97 15.23 8.55 -13.31
CA VAL A 97 16.06 7.48 -13.88
C VAL A 97 15.27 6.17 -13.82
N PRO A 98 15.08 5.45 -14.94
CA PRO A 98 14.30 4.20 -14.92
C PRO A 98 15.04 3.08 -14.18
N MET A 99 14.30 2.36 -13.32
CA MET A 99 14.81 1.18 -12.62
C MET A 99 15.27 0.09 -13.60
N PRO A 100 16.36 -0.63 -13.30
CA PRO A 100 16.75 -1.82 -14.05
C PRO A 100 15.66 -2.88 -14.08
N GLN A 101 15.62 -3.67 -15.17
CA GLN A 101 14.60 -4.71 -15.36
C GLN A 101 15.07 -6.10 -14.90
N LYS A 102 16.38 -6.33 -14.83
CA LYS A 102 16.94 -7.61 -14.38
C LYS A 102 16.71 -7.77 -12.88
N HIS A 103 16.11 -8.86 -12.48
CA HIS A 103 15.78 -9.15 -11.08
C HIS A 103 15.86 -10.65 -10.78
N LEU A 104 15.98 -10.99 -9.51
CA LEU A 104 15.82 -12.37 -9.02
C LEU A 104 14.32 -12.72 -8.93
N PRO A 105 13.95 -13.99 -9.10
CA PRO A 105 12.61 -14.45 -8.77
C PRO A 105 12.24 -14.10 -7.33
N LEU A 106 11.03 -13.57 -7.14
CA LEU A 106 10.51 -13.15 -5.83
C LEU A 106 9.22 -13.91 -5.49
N ILE A 107 9.19 -14.48 -4.30
CA ILE A 107 7.98 -15.04 -3.67
C ILE A 107 7.53 -14.05 -2.61
N ALA A 108 6.38 -13.42 -2.81
CA ALA A 108 5.80 -12.48 -1.86
C ALA A 108 4.78 -13.18 -0.96
N VAL A 109 4.99 -13.09 0.35
CA VAL A 109 4.15 -13.68 1.40
C VAL A 109 3.65 -12.54 2.30
N PRO A 110 2.55 -11.86 1.92
CA PRO A 110 2.01 -10.75 2.70
C PRO A 110 1.44 -11.24 4.03
N THR A 111 1.68 -10.46 5.08
CA THR A 111 1.15 -10.70 6.43
C THR A 111 0.12 -9.66 6.84
N THR A 112 -0.18 -8.71 5.95
CA THR A 112 -1.23 -7.69 6.09
C THR A 112 -2.15 -7.76 4.88
N ALA A 113 -3.42 -7.42 5.08
CA ALA A 113 -4.40 -7.27 4.01
C ALA A 113 -4.60 -5.75 3.75
N GLY A 114 -3.88 -5.20 2.78
CA GLY A 114 -3.89 -3.75 2.58
C GLY A 114 -3.25 -3.28 1.29
N THR A 115 -1.94 -3.37 1.22
CA THR A 115 -1.14 -2.69 0.18
C THR A 115 -1.25 -3.27 -1.22
N GLY A 116 -1.61 -4.57 -1.34
CA GLY A 116 -1.57 -5.28 -2.63
C GLY A 116 -0.16 -5.35 -3.24
N SER A 117 0.90 -5.12 -2.44
CA SER A 117 2.28 -5.10 -2.93
C SER A 117 2.69 -6.42 -3.57
N GLU A 118 2.08 -7.53 -3.15
CA GLU A 118 2.31 -8.87 -3.69
C GLU A 118 1.90 -9.07 -5.15
N VAL A 119 1.13 -8.14 -5.72
CA VAL A 119 0.67 -8.17 -7.12
C VAL A 119 0.97 -6.89 -7.90
N THR A 120 1.83 -6.01 -7.37
CA THR A 120 2.16 -4.73 -8.00
C THR A 120 3.62 -4.61 -8.39
N CYS A 121 3.92 -3.71 -9.33
CA CYS A 121 5.26 -3.37 -9.81
C CYS A 121 5.86 -2.14 -9.13
N VAL A 122 5.34 -1.75 -7.97
CA VAL A 122 5.73 -0.55 -7.23
C VAL A 122 6.43 -0.97 -5.93
N ALA A 123 7.44 -0.21 -5.52
CA ALA A 123 8.00 -0.23 -4.18
C ALA A 123 8.08 1.21 -3.65
N VAL A 124 7.57 1.45 -2.45
CA VAL A 124 7.62 2.77 -1.80
C VAL A 124 8.78 2.78 -0.81
N LEU A 125 9.73 3.67 -1.04
CA LEU A 125 10.93 3.80 -0.21
C LEU A 125 10.99 5.18 0.44
N SER A 126 11.73 5.26 1.53
CA SER A 126 12.08 6.49 2.23
C SER A 126 13.58 6.77 2.09
N ASP A 127 13.93 8.03 1.97
CA ASP A 127 15.30 8.53 2.07
C ASP A 127 15.31 9.65 3.10
N HIS A 128 15.60 9.31 4.35
CA HIS A 128 15.60 10.28 5.45
C HIS A 128 16.70 11.32 5.32
N GLU A 129 17.81 11.03 4.64
CA GLU A 129 18.88 12.01 4.41
C GLU A 129 18.44 13.12 3.46
N LEU A 130 17.57 12.79 2.51
CA LEU A 130 17.03 13.76 1.55
C LEU A 130 15.61 14.22 1.90
N GLY A 131 15.03 13.72 2.99
CA GLY A 131 13.64 14.01 3.40
C GLY A 131 12.60 13.58 2.37
N LYS A 132 12.87 12.52 1.59
CA LYS A 132 12.02 12.05 0.51
C LYS A 132 11.36 10.72 0.87
N LYS A 133 10.10 10.57 0.48
CA LYS A 133 9.39 9.29 0.43
C LYS A 133 8.59 9.24 -0.86
N GLY A 134 8.64 8.12 -1.56
CA GLY A 134 7.90 8.00 -2.80
C GLY A 134 8.08 6.64 -3.46
N PRO A 135 7.29 6.38 -4.51
CA PRO A 135 7.34 5.14 -5.26
C PRO A 135 8.51 5.11 -6.23
N ILE A 136 9.09 3.93 -6.39
CA ILE A 136 9.85 3.53 -7.56
C ILE A 136 9.09 2.42 -8.29
N VAL A 137 9.19 2.39 -9.61
CA VAL A 137 8.39 1.51 -10.45
C VAL A 137 9.30 0.73 -11.40
N SER A 138 9.11 -0.58 -11.47
CA SER A 138 9.80 -1.44 -12.44
C SER A 138 8.94 -2.66 -12.74
N ASN A 139 8.86 -3.08 -13.99
CA ASN A 139 8.25 -4.37 -14.34
C ASN A 139 8.97 -5.56 -13.66
N GLY A 140 10.25 -5.39 -13.31
CA GLY A 140 11.01 -6.35 -12.53
C GLY A 140 10.56 -6.50 -11.06
N PHE A 141 9.67 -5.65 -10.58
CA PHE A 141 9.13 -5.70 -9.22
C PHE A 141 7.91 -6.61 -9.07
N TYR A 142 7.30 -7.05 -10.19
CA TYR A 142 6.22 -8.03 -10.07
C TYR A 142 6.76 -9.31 -9.44
N PRO A 143 6.20 -9.75 -8.30
CA PRO A 143 6.56 -11.04 -7.73
C PRO A 143 6.25 -12.18 -8.71
N SER A 144 7.12 -13.18 -8.75
CA SER A 144 6.90 -14.39 -9.55
C SER A 144 5.78 -15.25 -8.96
N ILE A 145 5.60 -15.18 -7.63
CA ILE A 145 4.56 -15.89 -6.88
C ILE A 145 4.07 -14.94 -5.77
N ALA A 146 2.75 -14.77 -5.66
CA ALA A 146 2.08 -14.22 -4.49
C ALA A 146 1.47 -15.39 -3.70
N MET A 147 1.95 -15.61 -2.49
CA MET A 147 1.47 -16.67 -1.61
C MET A 147 0.62 -16.06 -0.50
N ILE A 148 -0.67 -16.20 -0.61
CA ILE A 148 -1.64 -15.59 0.31
C ILE A 148 -2.10 -16.61 1.33
N ASP A 149 -1.63 -16.44 2.56
CA ASP A 149 -2.06 -17.23 3.72
C ASP A 149 -2.76 -16.32 4.72
N PRO A 150 -4.10 -16.37 4.82
CA PRO A 150 -4.85 -15.54 5.75
C PRO A 150 -4.47 -15.75 7.22
N GLU A 151 -3.94 -16.92 7.59
CA GLU A 151 -3.55 -17.22 8.97
C GLU A 151 -2.44 -16.28 9.46
N LEU A 152 -1.58 -15.78 8.55
CA LEU A 152 -0.55 -14.81 8.87
C LEU A 152 -1.11 -13.45 9.32
N THR A 153 -2.39 -13.20 9.09
CA THR A 153 -3.07 -11.97 9.51
C THR A 153 -3.76 -12.07 10.88
N TYR A 154 -3.88 -13.29 11.48
CA TYR A 154 -4.65 -13.49 12.70
C TYR A 154 -4.05 -12.82 13.95
N THR A 155 -2.77 -12.50 13.91
CA THR A 155 -2.06 -11.81 15.00
C THR A 155 -2.02 -10.30 14.83
N LEU A 156 -2.59 -9.75 13.75
CA LEU A 156 -2.58 -8.31 13.53
C LEU A 156 -3.41 -7.58 14.59
N PRO A 157 -2.85 -6.53 15.19
CA PRO A 157 -3.62 -5.65 16.07
C PRO A 157 -4.80 -5.00 15.32
N PRO A 158 -5.92 -4.72 16.01
CA PRO A 158 -7.07 -4.06 15.39
C PRO A 158 -6.73 -2.77 14.64
N ARG A 159 -5.85 -1.93 15.22
CA ARG A 159 -5.41 -0.68 14.57
C ARG A 159 -4.73 -0.93 13.21
N ILE A 160 -3.90 -1.96 13.09
CA ILE A 160 -3.26 -2.29 11.82
C ILE A 160 -4.30 -2.85 10.86
N THR A 161 -5.20 -3.72 11.33
CA THR A 161 -6.32 -4.22 10.51
C THR A 161 -7.18 -3.09 9.95
N ALA A 162 -7.51 -2.08 10.77
CA ALA A 162 -8.28 -0.92 10.35
C ALA A 162 -7.54 -0.09 9.29
N SER A 163 -6.27 0.28 9.58
CA SER A 163 -5.46 1.09 8.68
C SER A 163 -5.20 0.40 7.34
N THR A 164 -4.80 -0.88 7.35
CA THR A 164 -4.56 -1.61 6.10
C THR A 164 -5.86 -1.93 5.37
N GLY A 165 -6.94 -2.24 6.09
CA GLY A 165 -8.23 -2.55 5.49
C GLY A 165 -8.90 -1.35 4.82
N ILE A 166 -8.79 -0.14 5.38
CA ILE A 166 -9.29 1.08 4.70
C ILE A 166 -8.44 1.40 3.47
N ASP A 167 -7.14 1.07 3.48
CA ASP A 167 -6.25 1.22 2.33
C ASP A 167 -6.70 0.36 1.14
N VAL A 168 -7.21 -0.87 1.38
CA VAL A 168 -7.84 -1.69 0.34
C VAL A 168 -8.98 -0.95 -0.34
N LEU A 169 -9.83 -0.27 0.45
CA LEU A 169 -10.94 0.52 -0.09
C LEU A 169 -10.45 1.71 -0.90
N CYS A 170 -9.39 2.40 -0.42
CA CYS A 170 -8.75 3.50 -1.15
C CYS A 170 -8.22 3.02 -2.50
N HIS A 171 -7.47 1.93 -2.53
CA HIS A 171 -6.95 1.34 -3.76
C HIS A 171 -8.05 1.01 -4.77
N ALA A 172 -9.12 0.35 -4.30
CA ALA A 172 -10.24 -0.04 -5.16
C ALA A 172 -10.99 1.17 -5.72
N LEU A 173 -11.38 2.13 -4.87
CA LEU A 173 -12.13 3.31 -5.28
C LEU A 173 -11.29 4.23 -6.16
N GLU A 174 -10.04 4.49 -5.79
CA GLU A 174 -9.16 5.34 -6.60
C GLU A 174 -8.81 4.70 -7.94
N GLY A 175 -8.55 3.40 -7.98
CA GLY A 175 -8.38 2.66 -9.23
C GLY A 175 -9.60 2.76 -10.14
N PHE A 176 -10.81 2.68 -9.55
CA PHE A 176 -12.06 2.81 -10.29
C PHE A 176 -12.27 4.22 -10.85
N TRP A 177 -12.17 5.27 -10.04
CA TRP A 177 -12.47 6.62 -10.53
C TRP A 177 -11.30 7.30 -11.26
N SER A 178 -10.08 6.71 -11.24
CA SER A 178 -8.92 7.22 -11.95
C SER A 178 -9.22 7.48 -13.45
N LYS A 179 -8.62 8.55 -14.01
CA LYS A 179 -8.63 8.80 -15.47
C LYS A 179 -8.10 7.61 -16.29
N GLY A 180 -7.19 6.82 -15.71
CA GLY A 180 -6.61 5.64 -16.34
C GLY A 180 -7.41 4.35 -16.15
N HIS A 181 -8.64 4.41 -15.65
CA HIS A 181 -9.47 3.23 -15.38
C HIS A 181 -9.67 2.32 -16.60
N GLN A 182 -9.89 1.05 -16.36
CA GLN A 182 -10.10 0.03 -17.38
C GLN A 182 -11.27 -0.88 -16.97
N PRO A 183 -12.10 -1.38 -17.90
CA PRO A 183 -13.28 -2.19 -17.55
C PRO A 183 -12.97 -3.41 -16.69
N VAL A 184 -11.82 -4.06 -16.89
CA VAL A 184 -11.39 -5.19 -16.05
C VAL A 184 -11.06 -4.71 -14.63
N CYS A 185 -10.32 -3.60 -14.52
CA CYS A 185 -9.98 -2.99 -13.23
C CYS A 185 -11.23 -2.50 -12.49
N ASP A 186 -12.21 -1.94 -13.21
CA ASP A 186 -13.48 -1.48 -12.65
C ASP A 186 -14.28 -2.64 -12.02
N ALA A 187 -14.31 -3.81 -12.68
CA ALA A 187 -14.96 -5.00 -12.15
C ALA A 187 -14.27 -5.53 -10.88
N LEU A 188 -12.93 -5.55 -10.87
CA LEU A 188 -12.14 -5.94 -9.71
C LEU A 188 -12.34 -4.94 -8.54
N ALA A 189 -12.34 -3.65 -8.83
CA ALA A 189 -12.57 -2.60 -7.83
C ALA A 189 -13.95 -2.74 -7.16
N LEU A 190 -14.99 -3.01 -7.95
CA LEU A 190 -16.34 -3.24 -7.43
C LEU A 190 -16.35 -4.41 -6.45
N HIS A 191 -15.78 -5.55 -6.84
CA HIS A 191 -15.73 -6.73 -6.01
C HIS A 191 -14.91 -6.53 -4.72
N ALA A 192 -13.76 -5.83 -4.81
CA ALA A 192 -12.97 -5.49 -3.62
C ALA A 192 -13.76 -4.62 -2.64
N CYS A 193 -14.47 -3.58 -3.12
CA CYS A 193 -15.31 -2.72 -2.30
C CYS A 193 -16.43 -3.50 -1.60
N GLU A 194 -17.13 -4.40 -2.31
CA GLU A 194 -18.17 -5.28 -1.72
C GLU A 194 -17.63 -6.09 -0.54
N ILE A 195 -16.44 -6.68 -0.71
CA ILE A 195 -15.79 -7.46 0.35
C ILE A 195 -15.43 -6.56 1.54
N VAL A 196 -14.82 -5.39 1.31
CA VAL A 196 -14.41 -4.48 2.39
C VAL A 196 -15.61 -4.03 3.21
N PHE A 197 -16.69 -3.54 2.59
CA PHE A 197 -17.89 -3.11 3.33
C PHE A 197 -18.53 -4.22 4.15
N LYS A 198 -18.44 -5.46 3.67
CA LYS A 198 -19.02 -6.62 4.34
C LYS A 198 -18.16 -7.19 5.47
N TYR A 199 -16.84 -7.21 5.30
CA TYR A 199 -15.95 -8.02 6.14
C TYR A 199 -14.95 -7.22 6.99
N LEU A 200 -14.61 -5.97 6.65
CA LEU A 200 -13.58 -5.22 7.38
C LEU A 200 -13.97 -4.98 8.85
N ARG A 201 -15.22 -4.58 9.11
CA ARG A 201 -15.73 -4.43 10.49
C ARG A 201 -15.63 -5.72 11.30
N ARG A 202 -15.89 -6.87 10.66
CA ARG A 202 -15.79 -8.18 11.30
C ARG A 202 -14.34 -8.53 11.64
N ALA A 203 -13.43 -8.37 10.66
CA ALA A 203 -12.01 -8.62 10.87
C ALA A 203 -11.38 -7.69 11.92
N TYR A 204 -11.88 -6.46 12.04
CA TYR A 204 -11.47 -5.50 13.06
C TYR A 204 -11.94 -5.88 14.45
N LYS A 205 -13.22 -6.29 14.59
CA LYS A 205 -13.84 -6.65 15.87
C LYS A 205 -13.34 -7.99 16.42
N ASP A 206 -13.11 -8.96 15.55
CA ASP A 206 -12.61 -10.29 15.90
C ASP A 206 -11.43 -10.69 15.01
N PRO A 207 -10.18 -10.59 15.52
CA PRO A 207 -8.99 -11.02 14.78
C PRO A 207 -9.00 -12.51 14.41
N GLN A 208 -9.81 -13.33 15.08
CA GLN A 208 -9.92 -14.77 14.85
C GLN A 208 -11.11 -15.16 13.94
N ASP A 209 -11.85 -14.19 13.41
CA ASP A 209 -12.87 -14.44 12.38
C ASP A 209 -12.16 -14.84 11.06
N LYS A 210 -11.98 -16.15 10.91
CA LYS A 210 -11.24 -16.75 9.79
C LYS A 210 -11.81 -16.38 8.42
N GLU A 211 -13.15 -16.33 8.32
CA GLU A 211 -13.81 -15.93 7.08
C GLU A 211 -13.49 -14.47 6.75
N ALA A 212 -13.64 -13.57 7.71
CA ALA A 212 -13.39 -12.16 7.50
C ALA A 212 -11.91 -11.90 7.15
N ARG A 213 -10.96 -12.57 7.83
CA ARG A 213 -9.53 -12.48 7.51
C ARG A 213 -9.22 -12.99 6.10
N ALA A 214 -9.75 -14.14 5.72
CA ALA A 214 -9.56 -14.68 4.37
C ALA A 214 -10.14 -13.75 3.30
N LYS A 215 -11.33 -13.19 3.55
CA LYS A 215 -11.97 -12.25 2.64
C LYS A 215 -11.21 -10.91 2.54
N MET A 216 -10.68 -10.38 3.63
CA MET A 216 -9.85 -9.18 3.57
C MET A 216 -8.53 -9.43 2.83
N ALA A 217 -7.90 -10.59 3.00
CA ALA A 217 -6.71 -10.97 2.22
C ALA A 217 -7.04 -11.08 0.71
N GLU A 218 -8.17 -11.70 0.36
CA GLU A 218 -8.69 -11.74 -1.01
C GLU A 218 -8.92 -10.32 -1.58
N ALA A 219 -9.57 -9.44 -0.81
CA ALA A 219 -9.84 -8.07 -1.23
C ALA A 219 -8.56 -7.26 -1.46
N SER A 220 -7.51 -7.45 -0.65
CA SER A 220 -6.22 -6.81 -0.81
C SER A 220 -5.57 -7.15 -2.16
N VAL A 221 -5.55 -8.43 -2.52
CA VAL A 221 -5.04 -8.89 -3.81
C VAL A 221 -5.86 -8.31 -4.98
N ILE A 222 -7.19 -8.39 -4.88
CA ILE A 222 -8.09 -7.89 -5.92
C ILE A 222 -7.94 -6.38 -6.10
N ALA A 223 -7.88 -5.60 -5.02
CA ALA A 223 -7.64 -4.16 -5.08
C ALA A 223 -6.26 -3.84 -5.65
N GLY A 224 -5.23 -4.61 -5.29
CA GLY A 224 -3.89 -4.51 -5.87
C GLY A 224 -3.89 -4.63 -7.39
N LEU A 225 -4.61 -5.61 -7.92
CA LEU A 225 -4.80 -5.80 -9.36
C LEU A 225 -5.64 -4.67 -9.97
N ALA A 226 -6.67 -4.19 -9.25
CA ALA A 226 -7.58 -3.15 -9.72
C ALA A 226 -6.87 -1.80 -9.96
N PHE A 227 -5.92 -1.39 -9.08
CA PHE A 227 -5.26 -0.10 -9.23
C PHE A 227 -3.92 -0.14 -10.00
N THR A 228 -3.36 -1.31 -10.26
CA THR A 228 -2.03 -1.46 -10.88
C THR A 228 -1.88 -0.69 -12.20
N LEU A 229 -2.88 -0.74 -13.08
CA LEU A 229 -2.88 0.02 -14.34
C LEU A 229 -3.43 1.43 -14.17
N PRO A 230 -4.63 1.62 -13.55
CA PRO A 230 -5.23 2.95 -13.38
C PRO A 230 -4.41 3.92 -12.54
N LYS A 231 -3.64 3.40 -11.59
CA LYS A 231 -2.94 4.15 -10.53
C LYS A 231 -3.89 4.75 -9.50
N THR A 232 -3.34 5.13 -8.36
CA THR A 232 -4.06 5.86 -7.32
C THR A 232 -4.21 7.34 -7.67
N THR A 233 -4.99 8.09 -6.88
CA THR A 233 -5.37 9.47 -7.15
C THR A 233 -5.11 10.39 -5.95
N SER A 234 -6.08 11.19 -5.57
CA SER A 234 -5.93 12.29 -4.62
C SER A 234 -5.79 11.86 -3.16
N SER A 235 -6.47 10.77 -2.73
CA SER A 235 -6.33 10.30 -1.33
C SER A 235 -4.92 9.82 -1.05
N HIS A 236 -4.33 9.07 -1.97
CA HIS A 236 -2.93 8.68 -1.86
C HIS A 236 -1.97 9.87 -1.99
N ALA A 237 -2.25 10.84 -2.86
CA ALA A 237 -1.45 12.06 -2.97
C ALA A 237 -1.39 12.81 -1.63
N CYS A 238 -2.53 13.02 -0.99
CA CYS A 238 -2.63 13.64 0.34
C CYS A 238 -2.00 12.80 1.46
N SER A 239 -1.94 11.47 1.32
CA SER A 239 -1.37 10.61 2.35
C SER A 239 0.13 10.80 2.56
N PHE A 240 0.88 11.22 1.53
CA PHE A 240 2.32 11.38 1.63
C PHE A 240 2.73 12.45 2.66
N PRO A 241 2.27 13.71 2.59
CA PRO A 241 2.59 14.69 3.61
C PRO A 241 1.99 14.34 4.99
N LEU A 242 0.79 13.77 5.05
CA LEU A 242 0.17 13.34 6.30
C LEU A 242 1.02 12.27 7.02
N THR A 243 1.58 11.32 6.28
CA THR A 243 2.48 10.31 6.84
C THR A 243 3.84 10.89 7.21
N ASN A 244 4.42 11.74 6.35
CA ASN A 244 5.78 12.24 6.54
C ASN A 244 5.89 13.29 7.64
N LEU A 245 4.93 14.22 7.73
CA LEU A 245 4.97 15.34 8.65
C LEU A 245 4.27 15.03 9.98
N TYR A 246 3.20 14.22 9.95
CA TYR A 246 2.36 13.97 11.12
C TYR A 246 2.37 12.52 11.58
N HIS A 247 3.18 11.65 10.93
CA HIS A 247 3.35 10.24 11.29
C HIS A 247 2.05 9.43 11.35
N ILE A 248 1.02 9.86 10.59
CA ILE A 248 -0.22 9.10 10.45
C ILE A 248 0.08 7.83 9.65
N PRO A 249 -0.33 6.63 10.09
CA PRO A 249 -0.13 5.40 9.32
C PRO A 249 -0.69 5.53 7.90
N HIS A 250 0.02 5.02 6.90
CA HIS A 250 -0.28 5.27 5.48
C HIS A 250 -1.74 5.02 5.09
N GLY A 251 -2.28 3.83 5.39
CA GLY A 251 -3.67 3.52 5.04
C GLY A 251 -4.68 4.40 5.79
N GLU A 252 -4.40 4.75 7.06
CA GLU A 252 -5.21 5.71 7.82
C GLU A 252 -5.16 7.11 7.18
N ALA A 253 -3.99 7.54 6.70
CA ALA A 253 -3.81 8.81 5.99
C ALA A 253 -4.57 8.84 4.65
N CYS A 254 -4.56 7.74 3.89
CA CYS A 254 -5.39 7.61 2.68
C CYS A 254 -6.89 7.66 3.02
N GLY A 255 -7.31 6.89 4.02
CA GLY A 255 -8.69 6.81 4.48
C GLY A 255 -9.23 8.15 5.01
N LEU A 256 -8.37 8.99 5.61
CA LEU A 256 -8.77 10.27 6.18
C LEU A 256 -9.50 11.15 5.16
N THR A 257 -9.02 11.20 3.93
CA THR A 257 -9.54 12.07 2.85
C THR A 257 -10.47 11.35 1.87
N LEU A 258 -10.66 10.02 1.99
CA LEU A 258 -11.35 9.20 0.99
C LEU A 258 -12.82 9.60 0.79
N ASP A 259 -13.57 9.86 1.86
CA ASP A 259 -14.96 10.29 1.80
C ASP A 259 -15.11 11.72 1.22
N CYS A 260 -14.13 12.59 1.47
CA CYS A 260 -14.09 13.92 0.85
C CYS A 260 -13.90 13.80 -0.66
N PHE A 261 -12.94 13.00 -1.13
CA PHE A 261 -12.74 12.81 -2.56
C PHE A 261 -13.87 12.01 -3.22
N ALA A 262 -14.57 11.13 -2.50
CA ALA A 262 -15.79 10.52 -3.01
C ALA A 262 -16.86 11.57 -3.31
N ARG A 263 -17.07 12.57 -2.42
CA ARG A 263 -18.00 13.69 -2.65
C ARG A 263 -17.57 14.57 -3.82
N ILE A 264 -16.29 14.93 -3.90
CA ILE A 264 -15.74 15.75 -4.99
C ILE A 264 -15.93 15.02 -6.33
N ASN A 265 -15.62 13.73 -6.39
CA ASN A 265 -15.73 12.93 -7.60
C ASN A 265 -17.19 12.53 -7.96
N ALA A 266 -18.18 12.83 -7.11
CA ALA A 266 -19.59 12.69 -7.45
C ALA A 266 -19.97 13.57 -8.65
N GLU A 267 -19.29 14.72 -8.81
CA GLU A 267 -19.56 15.71 -9.86
C GLU A 267 -18.96 15.36 -11.24
N VAL A 268 -18.35 14.17 -11.38
CA VAL A 268 -17.82 13.75 -12.68
C VAL A 268 -18.93 13.63 -13.73
N GLU A 269 -18.77 14.30 -14.88
CA GLU A 269 -19.82 14.52 -15.87
C GLU A 269 -20.55 13.27 -16.37
N ASN A 270 -19.83 12.13 -16.46
CA ASN A 270 -20.42 10.89 -17.00
C ASN A 270 -21.26 10.10 -15.97
N GLY A 271 -21.35 10.55 -14.72
CA GLY A 271 -22.13 9.93 -13.65
C GLY A 271 -21.64 8.52 -13.22
N ARG A 272 -20.48 8.09 -13.68
CA ARG A 272 -20.00 6.71 -13.47
C ARG A 272 -19.75 6.40 -11.99
N VAL A 273 -19.39 7.38 -11.17
CA VAL A 273 -19.17 7.18 -9.73
C VAL A 273 -20.50 6.95 -9.01
N HIS A 274 -21.56 7.65 -9.42
CA HIS A 274 -22.91 7.38 -8.93
C HIS A 274 -23.41 5.98 -9.31
N GLU A 275 -23.12 5.54 -10.54
CA GLU A 275 -23.48 4.20 -10.98
C GLU A 275 -22.74 3.11 -10.20
N PHE A 276 -21.47 3.33 -9.91
CA PHE A 276 -20.67 2.42 -9.08
C PHE A 276 -21.22 2.32 -7.66
N ALA A 277 -21.55 3.46 -7.04
CA ALA A 277 -22.19 3.49 -5.72
C ALA A 277 -23.49 2.69 -5.70
N ARG A 278 -24.33 2.85 -6.75
CA ARG A 278 -25.59 2.07 -6.86
C ARG A 278 -25.33 0.54 -7.02
N LYS A 279 -24.28 0.13 -7.73
CA LYS A 279 -23.91 -1.29 -7.83
C LYS A 279 -23.46 -1.85 -6.48
N LEU A 280 -22.87 -1.03 -5.61
CA LEU A 280 -22.52 -1.38 -4.23
C LEU A 280 -23.75 -1.38 -3.27
N GLY A 281 -24.93 -0.98 -3.76
CA GLY A 281 -26.15 -0.94 -2.95
C GLY A 281 -26.44 0.40 -2.28
N PHE A 282 -25.66 1.46 -2.57
CA PHE A 282 -25.89 2.82 -2.08
C PHE A 282 -26.81 3.59 -3.05
N ALA A 283 -27.53 4.59 -2.53
CA ALA A 283 -28.42 5.41 -3.35
C ALA A 283 -27.65 6.19 -4.45
N ASP A 284 -26.51 6.74 -4.07
CA ASP A 284 -25.61 7.52 -4.91
C ASP A 284 -24.21 7.64 -4.30
N THR A 285 -23.34 8.45 -4.88
CA THR A 285 -21.96 8.65 -4.39
C THR A 285 -21.93 9.37 -3.04
N TYR A 286 -22.90 10.23 -2.72
CA TYR A 286 -22.94 10.89 -1.42
C TYR A 286 -23.26 9.89 -0.30
N ALA A 287 -24.23 8.99 -0.55
CA ALA A 287 -24.49 7.87 0.37
C ALA A 287 -23.30 6.92 0.53
N LEU A 288 -22.53 6.68 -0.54
CA LEU A 288 -21.26 5.94 -0.47
C LEU A 288 -20.24 6.68 0.41
N ALA A 289 -20.09 8.01 0.25
CA ALA A 289 -19.20 8.82 1.06
C ALA A 289 -19.59 8.80 2.55
N ASP A 290 -20.89 8.87 2.86
CA ASP A 290 -21.41 8.73 4.22
C ASP A 290 -21.06 7.34 4.80
N ALA A 291 -21.22 6.27 4.01
CA ALA A 291 -20.87 4.91 4.44
C ALA A 291 -19.37 4.72 4.67
N ILE A 292 -18.51 5.41 3.90
CA ILE A 292 -17.06 5.44 4.14
C ILE A 292 -16.76 6.15 5.46
N HIS A 293 -17.42 7.29 5.70
CA HIS A 293 -17.27 8.02 6.96
C HIS A 293 -17.68 7.16 8.16
N GLU A 294 -18.86 6.52 8.11
CA GLU A 294 -19.32 5.60 9.15
C GLU A 294 -18.36 4.43 9.36
N LEU A 295 -17.80 3.88 8.27
CA LEU A 295 -16.80 2.82 8.36
C LEU A 295 -15.56 3.30 9.13
N LYS A 296 -15.07 4.51 8.87
CA LYS A 296 -13.94 5.10 9.63
C LYS A 296 -14.26 5.22 11.11
N VAL A 297 -15.48 5.68 11.46
CA VAL A 297 -15.94 5.76 12.85
C VAL A 297 -15.94 4.40 13.53
N ASP A 298 -16.51 3.37 12.88
CA ASP A 298 -16.62 2.02 13.43
C ASP A 298 -15.26 1.34 13.64
N LEU A 299 -14.27 1.74 12.84
CA LEU A 299 -12.89 1.23 12.90
C LEU A 299 -11.99 2.04 13.85
N GLY A 300 -12.51 3.11 14.45
CA GLY A 300 -11.73 4.00 15.31
C GLY A 300 -10.59 4.71 14.56
N LEU A 301 -10.75 4.91 13.25
CA LEU A 301 -9.80 5.65 12.43
C LEU A 301 -9.99 7.16 12.61
N ARG A 302 -8.96 7.92 12.27
CA ARG A 302 -8.96 9.37 12.30
C ARG A 302 -10.01 9.95 11.35
N LEU A 303 -10.74 10.95 11.82
CA LEU A 303 -11.77 11.67 11.05
C LEU A 303 -11.36 13.09 10.70
N ASP A 304 -10.43 13.66 11.47
CA ASP A 304 -9.94 15.04 11.32
C ASP A 304 -8.49 15.18 11.81
N LEU A 305 -7.97 16.40 11.81
CA LEU A 305 -6.61 16.75 12.21
C LEU A 305 -6.57 17.67 13.44
N LYS A 306 -7.68 17.77 14.18
CA LYS A 306 -7.84 18.71 15.30
C LYS A 306 -6.82 18.56 16.41
N ASP A 307 -6.39 17.33 16.69
CA ASP A 307 -5.39 17.05 17.72
C ASP A 307 -3.99 17.58 17.39
N PHE A 308 -3.71 17.90 16.13
CA PHE A 308 -2.44 18.54 15.72
C PHE A 308 -2.47 20.05 15.89
N ASN A 309 -3.63 20.68 16.10
CA ASN A 309 -3.79 22.14 16.27
C ASN A 309 -3.06 22.92 15.15
N LEU A 310 -3.32 22.55 13.89
CA LEU A 310 -2.61 23.09 12.72
C LEU A 310 -2.75 24.62 12.62
N THR A 311 -1.66 25.31 12.32
CA THR A 311 -1.67 26.73 11.94
C THR A 311 -2.06 26.89 10.45
N ASP A 312 -2.35 28.12 10.03
CA ASP A 312 -2.65 28.41 8.63
C ASP A 312 -1.45 28.09 7.71
N GLU A 313 -0.21 28.32 8.20
CA GLU A 313 1.00 28.00 7.49
C GLU A 313 1.18 26.47 7.33
N GLN A 314 0.82 25.69 8.34
CA GLN A 314 0.89 24.23 8.26
C GLN A 314 -0.18 23.65 7.32
N VAL A 315 -1.36 24.24 7.27
CA VAL A 315 -2.39 23.89 6.27
C VAL A 315 -1.90 24.21 4.86
N ALA A 316 -1.31 25.39 4.65
CA ALA A 316 -0.72 25.77 3.36
C ALA A 316 0.44 24.84 2.95
N GLU A 317 1.22 24.35 3.91
CA GLU A 317 2.29 23.37 3.64
C GLU A 317 1.70 22.00 3.26
N LEU A 318 0.64 21.54 3.93
CA LEU A 318 -0.09 20.33 3.54
C LEU A 318 -0.64 20.44 2.12
N ASP A 319 -1.31 21.54 1.80
CA ASP A 319 -1.81 21.82 0.47
C ASP A 319 -0.69 21.69 -0.58
N LYS A 320 0.35 22.50 -0.44
CA LYS A 320 1.51 22.51 -1.34
C LYS A 320 2.16 21.13 -1.51
N THR A 321 2.33 20.38 -0.43
CA THR A 321 3.03 19.08 -0.46
C THR A 321 2.12 17.91 -0.88
N SER A 322 0.80 18.12 -0.95
CA SER A 322 -0.17 17.17 -1.49
C SER A 322 -0.18 17.09 -3.03
N HIS A 323 0.42 18.05 -3.73
CA HIS A 323 0.53 18.06 -5.19
C HIS A 323 1.51 16.99 -5.71
N HIS A 324 1.13 15.74 -5.54
CA HIS A 324 1.87 14.59 -6.07
C HIS A 324 1.34 14.22 -7.48
N PRO A 325 2.15 13.64 -8.39
CA PRO A 325 1.69 13.22 -9.72
C PRO A 325 0.43 12.34 -9.72
N ASN A 326 0.19 11.55 -8.66
CA ASN A 326 -1.03 10.75 -8.54
C ASN A 326 -2.31 11.59 -8.57
N MET A 327 -2.26 12.82 -8.06
CA MET A 327 -3.42 13.73 -8.06
C MET A 327 -3.93 14.04 -9.46
N LEU A 328 -3.03 14.05 -10.47
CA LEU A 328 -3.38 14.27 -11.86
C LEU A 328 -4.27 13.16 -12.46
N ASN A 329 -4.28 11.98 -11.82
CA ASN A 329 -5.13 10.86 -12.22
C ASN A 329 -6.58 11.03 -11.72
N ASN A 330 -6.84 11.98 -10.80
CA ASN A 330 -8.19 12.19 -10.28
C ASN A 330 -9.12 12.68 -11.40
N PRO A 331 -10.37 12.18 -11.50
CA PRO A 331 -11.25 12.54 -12.61
C PRO A 331 -11.67 14.00 -12.58
N VAL A 332 -11.95 14.54 -11.40
CA VAL A 332 -12.15 15.96 -11.16
C VAL A 332 -10.81 16.63 -10.89
N GLU A 333 -10.56 17.78 -11.49
CA GLU A 333 -9.35 18.57 -11.24
C GLU A 333 -9.33 19.07 -9.79
N ILE A 334 -8.25 18.82 -9.08
CA ILE A 334 -8.10 19.23 -7.69
C ILE A 334 -7.23 20.48 -7.67
N THR A 335 -7.85 21.60 -7.33
CA THR A 335 -7.18 22.90 -7.22
C THR A 335 -6.70 23.17 -5.79
N ASP A 336 -5.84 24.17 -5.62
CA ASP A 336 -5.35 24.62 -4.31
C ASP A 336 -6.53 25.03 -3.39
N GLU A 337 -7.58 25.66 -3.96
CA GLU A 337 -8.78 26.05 -3.21
C GLU A 337 -9.49 24.82 -2.63
N ILE A 338 -9.67 23.76 -3.43
CA ILE A 338 -10.33 22.51 -3.00
C ILE A 338 -9.53 21.84 -1.87
N LEU A 339 -8.20 21.77 -2.00
CA LEU A 339 -7.33 21.19 -0.97
C LEU A 339 -7.35 22.04 0.31
N ASN A 340 -7.24 23.33 0.18
CA ASN A 340 -7.27 24.24 1.31
C ASN A 340 -8.60 24.15 2.06
N GLU A 341 -9.76 24.21 1.37
CA GLU A 341 -11.08 24.05 1.99
C GLU A 341 -11.21 22.70 2.69
N MET A 342 -10.74 21.62 2.08
CA MET A 342 -10.75 20.28 2.68
C MET A 342 -9.93 20.25 3.98
N TYR A 343 -8.66 20.71 3.96
CA TYR A 343 -7.82 20.70 5.15
C TYR A 343 -8.29 21.66 6.24
N GLN A 344 -8.84 22.82 5.88
CA GLN A 344 -9.47 23.75 6.82
C GLN A 344 -10.70 23.12 7.52
N SER A 345 -11.47 22.30 6.81
CA SER A 345 -12.63 21.60 7.39
C SER A 345 -12.24 20.48 8.37
N MET A 346 -11.03 19.96 8.25
CA MET A 346 -10.50 18.89 9.10
C MET A 346 -9.70 19.40 10.32
N ARG A 347 -9.38 20.69 10.35
CA ARG A 347 -8.56 21.34 11.36
C ARG A 347 -9.27 21.57 12.70
#